data_ccf21f439b84332d59df2bbb06c0a7b2
#
_entry.id   ccf21f439b84332d59df2bbb06c0a7b2
#
_cell.length_a   1.000
_cell.length_b   1.000
_cell.length_c   1.000
_cell.angle_alpha   90.00
_cell.angle_beta   90.00
_cell.angle_gamma   90.00
#
_symmetry.space_group_name_H-M   'P 1'
#
loop_
_entity.id
_entity.type
_entity.pdbx_description
1 polymer ?
#
loop_
_entity_poly.entity_id
_entity_poly.type
_entity_poly.pdbx_seq_one_letter_code
_entity_poly.pdbx_strand_id
1 'polypeptide(L)'
;TVKCPFEPHLLTQTMQTIEHITAAIISREGGYVNDPDDPGGPTKFGVTLATAQGHNLDKNGDGRVTAEDVKRLTTDDAAQIFIHSYFRKPKIDKLPKALHPTVFDMQVNAGANAIKILQRLLASFDQTVSVDGALGPQSIGATKAAHKSAGMLFVDAYGIARRNYYLALGDAKPGLRKYARTRAGGKGGWIIRAEEFIRPRFHLSSADFQNRVAQWG
;
A
#
# COMPACT_ATOMS: atom_id res chain seq x y z
N THR A 1 37.72 -28.82 -19.56
CA THR A 1 37.13 -28.32 -18.33
C THR A 1 36.74 -26.87 -18.55
N VAL A 2 35.50 -26.65 -18.99
CA VAL A 2 34.94 -25.30 -19.18
C VAL A 2 34.33 -24.86 -17.84
N LYS A 3 34.96 -23.90 -17.17
CA LYS A 3 34.40 -23.20 -16.04
C LYS A 3 33.33 -22.23 -16.55
N CYS A 4 32.03 -22.50 -16.25
CA CYS A 4 30.99 -21.52 -16.32
C CYS A 4 31.15 -20.55 -15.15
N PRO A 5 31.30 -19.25 -15.35
CA PRO A 5 31.18 -18.27 -14.30
C PRO A 5 29.69 -17.97 -14.10
N PHE A 6 29.08 -18.68 -13.17
CA PHE A 6 27.79 -18.29 -12.67
C PHE A 6 28.04 -17.24 -11.57
N GLU A 7 28.12 -15.97 -11.98
CA GLU A 7 28.04 -14.88 -11.03
C GLU A 7 26.56 -14.68 -10.64
N PRO A 8 26.20 -14.85 -9.36
CA PRO A 8 24.89 -14.47 -8.89
C PRO A 8 24.87 -12.94 -8.69
N HIS A 9 24.54 -12.19 -9.71
CA HIS A 9 23.99 -10.85 -9.49
C HIS A 9 22.63 -10.99 -8.79
N LEU A 10 22.68 -11.31 -7.51
CA LEU A 10 21.62 -11.02 -6.57
C LEU A 10 21.52 -9.48 -6.49
N LEU A 11 20.77 -8.89 -7.42
CA LEU A 11 20.17 -7.59 -7.19
C LEU A 11 19.26 -7.80 -5.98
N THR A 12 19.77 -7.50 -4.80
CA THR A 12 19.03 -7.35 -3.56
C THR A 12 18.03 -6.24 -3.82
N GLN A 13 16.83 -6.61 -4.22
CA GLN A 13 15.69 -5.72 -4.19
C GLN A 13 15.58 -5.28 -2.72
N THR A 14 15.98 -4.05 -2.44
CA THR A 14 15.90 -3.48 -1.09
C THR A 14 14.42 -3.53 -0.70
N MET A 15 14.06 -4.49 0.17
CA MET A 15 12.68 -4.62 0.65
C MET A 15 12.31 -3.29 1.28
N GLN A 16 11.32 -2.60 0.71
CA GLN A 16 10.82 -1.35 1.27
C GLN A 16 10.31 -1.63 2.67
N THR A 17 10.88 -0.94 3.67
CA THR A 17 10.39 -1.07 5.05
C THR A 17 9.14 -0.23 5.27
N ILE A 18 8.40 -0.51 6.33
CA ILE A 18 7.21 0.27 6.72
C ILE A 18 7.60 1.74 6.92
N GLU A 19 8.77 1.99 7.50
CA GLU A 19 9.31 3.33 7.75
C GLU A 19 9.60 4.06 6.43
N HIS A 20 10.21 3.39 5.44
CA HIS A 20 10.46 3.98 4.11
C HIS A 20 9.17 4.31 3.38
N ILE A 21 8.18 3.40 3.41
CA ILE A 21 6.87 3.64 2.79
C ILE A 21 6.18 4.84 3.46
N THR A 22 6.21 4.88 4.80
CA THR A 22 5.60 5.97 5.58
C THR A 22 6.28 7.30 5.28
N ALA A 23 7.62 7.35 5.26
CA ALA A 23 8.38 8.54 4.92
C ALA A 23 8.06 9.05 3.50
N ALA A 24 7.96 8.14 2.53
CA ALA A 24 7.59 8.48 1.15
C ALA A 24 6.15 9.02 1.04
N ILE A 25 5.23 8.56 1.87
CA ILE A 25 3.86 9.11 1.94
C ILE A 25 3.91 10.53 2.52
N ILE A 26 4.52 10.70 3.69
CA ILE A 26 4.59 11.98 4.40
C ILE A 26 5.26 13.06 3.55
N SER A 27 6.31 12.72 2.81
CA SER A 27 7.02 13.67 1.94
C SER A 27 6.16 14.22 0.80
N ARG A 28 5.08 13.53 0.43
CA ARG A 28 4.14 13.95 -0.63
C ARG A 28 2.97 14.77 -0.10
N GLU A 29 2.68 14.69 1.20
CA GLU A 29 1.49 15.32 1.82
C GLU A 29 1.69 16.81 2.15
N GLY A 30 2.86 17.37 1.95
CA GLY A 30 3.13 18.80 2.13
C GLY A 30 3.19 19.28 3.59
N GLY A 31 3.36 20.60 3.75
CA GLY A 31 3.46 21.29 5.02
C GLY A 31 2.10 21.58 5.68
N TYR A 32 2.11 22.53 6.63
CA TYR A 32 0.89 23.00 7.30
C TYR A 32 0.00 23.79 6.33
N VAL A 33 -1.26 23.42 6.26
CA VAL A 33 -2.32 24.12 5.54
C VAL A 33 -3.49 24.35 6.51
N ASN A 34 -4.04 25.54 6.48
CA ASN A 34 -5.27 25.89 7.19
C ASN A 34 -6.08 26.81 6.27
N ASP A 35 -6.85 26.20 5.39
CA ASP A 35 -7.75 26.91 4.48
C ASP A 35 -9.13 27.02 5.15
N PRO A 36 -9.65 28.24 5.36
CA PRO A 36 -10.98 28.45 5.94
C PRO A 36 -12.12 27.82 5.11
N ASP A 37 -11.90 27.64 3.79
CA ASP A 37 -12.88 27.04 2.88
C ASP A 37 -12.76 25.52 2.80
N ASP A 38 -11.72 24.92 3.41
CA ASP A 38 -11.56 23.45 3.48
C ASP A 38 -12.31 22.88 4.70
N PRO A 39 -13.38 22.09 4.48
CA PRO A 39 -14.11 21.43 5.56
C PRO A 39 -13.24 20.44 6.37
N GLY A 40 -12.08 20.03 5.86
CA GLY A 40 -11.10 19.21 6.57
C GLY A 40 -10.34 19.95 7.67
N GLY A 41 -10.33 21.29 7.63
CA GLY A 41 -9.67 22.17 8.59
C GLY A 41 -8.13 22.05 8.58
N PRO A 42 -7.47 22.50 9.66
CA PRO A 42 -6.02 22.49 9.76
C PRO A 42 -5.43 21.10 9.54
N THR A 43 -4.45 21.03 8.64
CA THR A 43 -3.80 19.76 8.24
C THR A 43 -2.28 19.97 8.13
N LYS A 44 -1.51 19.00 8.56
CA LYS A 44 -0.06 18.94 8.37
C LYS A 44 0.39 17.52 8.15
N PHE A 45 1.21 17.28 7.13
CA PHE A 45 1.71 15.94 6.79
C PHE A 45 0.58 14.90 6.59
N GLY A 46 -0.60 15.31 6.08
CA GLY A 46 -1.78 14.45 5.96
C GLY A 46 -2.52 14.17 7.27
N VAL A 47 -2.12 14.79 8.39
CA VAL A 47 -2.79 14.68 9.69
C VAL A 47 -3.72 15.87 9.88
N THR A 48 -5.03 15.63 9.87
CA THR A 48 -6.06 16.65 10.14
C THR A 48 -6.20 16.92 11.64
N LEU A 49 -6.83 18.07 12.00
CA LEU A 49 -7.15 18.37 13.40
C LEU A 49 -7.98 17.25 14.05
N ALA A 50 -8.98 16.71 13.36
CA ALA A 50 -9.80 15.61 13.88
C ALA A 50 -8.94 14.36 14.18
N THR A 51 -7.97 14.06 13.31
CA THR A 51 -7.03 12.96 13.53
C THR A 51 -6.13 13.23 14.73
N ALA A 52 -5.59 14.44 14.86
CA ALA A 52 -4.76 14.84 16.01
C ALA A 52 -5.53 14.74 17.33
N GLN A 53 -6.79 15.19 17.34
CA GLN A 53 -7.69 15.05 18.49
C GLN A 53 -7.95 13.59 18.86
N GLY A 54 -8.23 12.72 17.88
CA GLY A 54 -8.43 11.29 18.10
C GLY A 54 -7.20 10.57 18.68
N HIS A 55 -6.01 11.14 18.53
CA HIS A 55 -4.74 10.64 19.07
C HIS A 55 -4.23 11.42 20.30
N ASN A 56 -5.01 12.39 20.82
CA ASN A 56 -4.64 13.25 21.96
C ASN A 56 -3.28 13.94 21.79
N LEU A 57 -3.00 14.47 20.61
CA LEU A 57 -1.71 15.11 20.31
C LEU A 57 -1.68 16.58 20.76
N ASP A 58 -1.73 16.78 22.07
CA ASP A 58 -1.47 18.06 22.71
C ASP A 58 0.05 18.32 22.69
N LYS A 59 0.49 19.17 21.75
CA LYS A 59 1.91 19.45 21.51
C LYS A 59 2.40 20.68 22.27
N ASN A 60 1.48 21.48 22.82
CA ASN A 60 1.79 22.67 23.60
C ASN A 60 1.58 22.46 25.12
N GLY A 61 0.90 21.38 25.52
CA GLY A 61 0.69 21.02 26.93
C GLY A 61 -0.43 21.82 27.61
N ASP A 62 -1.36 22.42 26.85
CA ASP A 62 -2.45 23.24 27.40
C ASP A 62 -3.71 22.45 27.76
N GLY A 63 -3.69 21.13 27.55
CA GLY A 63 -4.79 20.20 27.82
C GLY A 63 -5.84 20.15 26.71
N ARG A 64 -5.60 20.76 25.56
CA ARG A 64 -6.50 20.78 24.40
C ARG A 64 -5.74 20.46 23.14
N VAL A 65 -6.41 19.86 22.16
CA VAL A 65 -5.82 19.65 20.82
C VAL A 65 -6.48 20.60 19.83
N THR A 66 -5.71 21.55 19.34
CA THR A 66 -6.15 22.69 18.50
C THR A 66 -5.35 22.77 17.20
N ALA A 67 -5.65 23.75 16.37
CA ALA A 67 -4.88 24.07 15.16
C ALA A 67 -3.39 24.35 15.45
N GLU A 68 -3.09 24.92 16.63
CA GLU A 68 -1.72 25.21 17.04
C GLU A 68 -0.90 23.91 17.24
N ASP A 69 -1.53 22.85 17.75
CA ASP A 69 -0.89 21.55 17.90
C ASP A 69 -0.65 20.87 16.55
N VAL A 70 -1.61 20.96 15.63
CA VAL A 70 -1.43 20.51 14.25
C VAL A 70 -0.24 21.21 13.60
N LYS A 71 -0.09 22.51 13.79
CA LYS A 71 1.04 23.27 13.29
C LYS A 71 2.39 22.80 13.86
N ARG A 72 2.41 22.31 15.10
CA ARG A 72 3.61 21.81 15.81
C ARG A 72 3.91 20.34 15.52
N LEU A 73 3.06 19.60 14.80
CA LEU A 73 3.33 18.19 14.45
C LEU A 73 4.67 18.07 13.72
N THR A 74 5.42 17.03 14.07
CA THR A 74 6.63 16.62 13.40
C THR A 74 6.34 15.51 12.37
N THR A 75 7.29 15.23 11.51
CA THR A 75 7.22 14.07 10.60
C THR A 75 7.11 12.75 11.36
N ASP A 76 7.75 12.65 12.55
CA ASP A 76 7.69 11.46 13.39
C ASP A 76 6.28 11.27 13.99
N ASP A 77 5.63 12.36 14.43
CA ASP A 77 4.22 12.28 14.88
C ASP A 77 3.33 11.75 13.76
N ALA A 78 3.46 12.30 12.56
CA ALA A 78 2.71 11.83 11.40
C ALA A 78 3.01 10.35 11.09
N ALA A 79 4.28 9.95 11.12
CA ALA A 79 4.68 8.56 10.90
C ALA A 79 4.03 7.60 11.89
N GLN A 80 4.01 7.94 13.18
CA GLN A 80 3.37 7.11 14.21
C GLN A 80 1.86 6.98 13.98
N ILE A 81 1.18 8.07 13.57
CA ILE A 81 -0.24 8.05 13.24
C ILE A 81 -0.51 7.15 12.03
N PHE A 82 0.26 7.29 10.95
CA PHE A 82 0.10 6.47 9.75
C PHE A 82 0.32 4.99 10.06
N ILE A 83 1.38 4.65 10.78
CA ILE A 83 1.67 3.28 11.20
C ILE A 83 0.55 2.75 12.11
N HIS A 84 0.05 3.54 13.06
CA HIS A 84 -1.06 3.13 13.89
C HIS A 84 -2.32 2.88 13.07
N SER A 85 -2.73 3.84 12.25
CA SER A 85 -4.02 3.84 11.56
C SER A 85 -4.09 2.86 10.39
N TYR A 86 -2.99 2.69 9.64
CA TYR A 86 -2.97 1.90 8.41
C TYR A 86 -2.22 0.57 8.51
N PHE A 87 -1.46 0.33 9.59
CA PHE A 87 -0.71 -0.91 9.79
C PHE A 87 -1.17 -1.69 11.02
N ARG A 88 -1.22 -1.04 12.21
CA ARG A 88 -1.57 -1.73 13.46
C ARG A 88 -3.07 -1.90 13.63
N LYS A 89 -3.87 -0.84 13.44
CA LYS A 89 -5.33 -0.88 13.60
C LYS A 89 -5.99 -1.92 12.68
N PRO A 90 -5.62 -2.03 11.37
CA PRO A 90 -6.11 -3.10 10.52
C PRO A 90 -5.43 -4.45 10.76
N LYS A 91 -4.52 -4.58 11.73
CA LYS A 91 -3.81 -5.81 12.13
C LYS A 91 -2.88 -6.38 11.06
N ILE A 92 -2.35 -5.55 10.15
CA ILE A 92 -1.38 -5.97 9.14
C ILE A 92 -0.09 -6.47 9.81
N ASP A 93 0.26 -5.93 10.97
CA ASP A 93 1.37 -6.37 11.82
C ASP A 93 1.29 -7.86 12.26
N LYS A 94 0.13 -8.51 12.16
CA LYS A 94 -0.08 -9.93 12.47
C LYS A 94 0.15 -10.87 11.29
N LEU A 95 0.30 -10.33 10.09
CA LEU A 95 0.61 -11.08 8.88
C LEU A 95 2.10 -11.50 8.85
N PRO A 96 2.50 -12.43 7.97
CA PRO A 96 3.92 -12.68 7.70
C PRO A 96 4.65 -11.40 7.29
N LYS A 97 5.84 -11.17 7.86
CA LYS A 97 6.62 -9.93 7.65
C LYS A 97 6.85 -9.59 6.17
N ALA A 98 7.03 -10.60 5.32
CA ALA A 98 7.22 -10.41 3.88
C ALA A 98 6.03 -9.75 3.17
N LEU A 99 4.82 -9.84 3.73
CA LEU A 99 3.62 -9.19 3.19
C LEU A 99 3.42 -7.76 3.72
N HIS A 100 4.08 -7.39 4.82
CA HIS A 100 3.85 -6.09 5.45
C HIS A 100 3.96 -4.92 4.47
N PRO A 101 5.06 -4.79 3.69
CA PRO A 101 5.23 -3.63 2.81
C PRO A 101 4.11 -3.49 1.78
N THR A 102 3.83 -4.55 1.04
CA THR A 102 2.85 -4.50 -0.05
C THR A 102 1.40 -4.34 0.45
N VAL A 103 1.03 -4.99 1.58
CA VAL A 103 -0.32 -4.88 2.15
C VAL A 103 -0.51 -3.52 2.82
N PHE A 104 0.50 -3.01 3.53
CA PHE A 104 0.46 -1.67 4.14
C PHE A 104 0.32 -0.58 3.08
N ASP A 105 1.15 -0.61 2.05
CA ASP A 105 1.08 0.36 0.96
C ASP A 105 -0.29 0.32 0.27
N MET A 106 -0.84 -0.86 0.04
CA MET A 106 -2.19 -1.00 -0.52
C MET A 106 -3.27 -0.54 0.45
N GLN A 107 -3.10 -0.74 1.77
CA GLN A 107 -4.04 -0.27 2.79
C GLN A 107 -4.12 1.27 2.81
N VAL A 108 -2.99 1.95 2.68
CA VAL A 108 -2.96 3.42 2.56
C VAL A 108 -3.66 3.88 1.28
N ASN A 109 -3.46 3.19 0.15
CA ASN A 109 -4.01 3.59 -1.15
C ASN A 109 -5.49 3.28 -1.34
N ALA A 110 -5.98 2.15 -0.80
CA ALA A 110 -7.30 1.62 -1.14
C ALA A 110 -8.10 1.10 0.07
N GLY A 111 -7.62 1.35 1.30
CA GLY A 111 -8.29 0.98 2.53
C GLY A 111 -8.59 -0.52 2.60
N ALA A 112 -9.79 -0.88 3.01
CA ALA A 112 -10.21 -2.28 3.19
C ALA A 112 -10.06 -3.16 1.92
N ASN A 113 -9.89 -2.57 0.73
CA ASN A 113 -9.64 -3.35 -0.48
C ASN A 113 -8.29 -4.09 -0.41
N ALA A 114 -7.31 -3.59 0.33
CA ALA A 114 -6.07 -4.31 0.57
C ALA A 114 -6.33 -5.68 1.18
N ILE A 115 -7.18 -5.73 2.20
CA ILE A 115 -7.54 -6.98 2.88
C ILE A 115 -8.46 -7.84 2.00
N LYS A 116 -9.42 -7.24 1.29
CA LYS A 116 -10.30 -7.99 0.37
C LYS A 116 -9.53 -8.67 -0.76
N ILE A 117 -8.48 -8.03 -1.28
CA ILE A 117 -7.58 -8.63 -2.30
C ILE A 117 -6.88 -9.84 -1.69
N LEU A 118 -6.33 -9.72 -0.47
CA LEU A 118 -5.68 -10.81 0.24
C LEU A 118 -6.65 -11.98 0.47
N GLN A 119 -7.84 -11.69 0.98
CA GLN A 119 -8.85 -12.71 1.25
C GLN A 119 -9.30 -13.46 -0.01
N ARG A 120 -9.49 -12.75 -1.14
CA ARG A 120 -9.80 -13.42 -2.42
C ARG A 120 -8.65 -14.28 -2.92
N LEU A 121 -7.41 -13.80 -2.76
CA LEU A 121 -6.22 -14.54 -3.18
C LEU A 121 -6.06 -15.86 -2.42
N LEU A 122 -6.46 -15.91 -1.15
CA LEU A 122 -6.33 -17.10 -0.30
C LEU A 122 -7.03 -18.33 -0.90
N ALA A 123 -8.13 -18.14 -1.64
CA ALA A 123 -8.81 -19.25 -2.32
C ALA A 123 -7.92 -19.96 -3.35
N SER A 124 -7.00 -19.25 -4.00
CA SER A 124 -6.02 -19.83 -4.93
C SER A 124 -4.91 -20.63 -4.22
N PHE A 125 -4.91 -20.66 -2.90
CA PHE A 125 -3.97 -21.39 -2.05
C PHE A 125 -4.70 -22.35 -1.10
N ASP A 126 -5.88 -22.82 -1.52
CA ASP A 126 -6.72 -23.77 -0.78
C ASP A 126 -7.13 -23.27 0.63
N GLN A 127 -7.23 -21.96 0.78
CA GLN A 127 -7.65 -21.32 2.03
C GLN A 127 -8.95 -20.56 1.82
N THR A 128 -10.05 -21.06 2.38
CA THR A 128 -11.36 -20.40 2.27
C THR A 128 -11.61 -19.49 3.47
N VAL A 129 -11.86 -18.21 3.19
CA VAL A 129 -12.22 -17.19 4.20
C VAL A 129 -13.30 -16.26 3.65
N SER A 130 -14.03 -15.58 4.54
CA SER A 130 -14.98 -14.52 4.15
C SER A 130 -14.22 -13.31 3.61
N VAL A 131 -14.74 -12.71 2.53
CA VAL A 131 -14.17 -11.49 1.91
C VAL A 131 -14.88 -10.27 2.48
N ASP A 132 -14.59 -9.94 3.73
CA ASP A 132 -15.20 -8.82 4.48
C ASP A 132 -14.31 -7.57 4.55
N GLY A 133 -13.00 -7.71 4.27
CA GLY A 133 -12.03 -6.62 4.36
C GLY A 133 -11.49 -6.38 5.76
N ALA A 134 -11.65 -7.34 6.68
CA ALA A 134 -11.14 -7.29 8.04
C ALA A 134 -10.18 -8.46 8.32
N LEU A 135 -9.08 -8.20 9.04
CA LEU A 135 -8.13 -9.22 9.47
C LEU A 135 -8.57 -9.82 10.82
N GLY A 136 -9.46 -10.82 10.75
CA GLY A 136 -9.78 -11.69 11.87
C GLY A 136 -8.79 -12.84 12.02
N PRO A 137 -8.90 -13.65 13.12
CA PRO A 137 -8.01 -14.80 13.35
C PRO A 137 -8.00 -15.79 12.19
N GLN A 138 -9.14 -16.01 11.53
CA GLN A 138 -9.26 -16.91 10.38
C GLN A 138 -8.43 -16.42 9.18
N SER A 139 -8.60 -15.15 8.77
CA SER A 139 -7.83 -14.58 7.65
C SER A 139 -6.33 -14.53 7.94
N ILE A 140 -5.94 -14.21 9.19
CA ILE A 140 -4.54 -14.21 9.62
C ILE A 140 -3.96 -15.63 9.58
N GLY A 141 -4.68 -16.63 10.10
CA GLY A 141 -4.26 -18.04 10.09
C GLY A 141 -4.10 -18.58 8.66
N ALA A 142 -5.09 -18.36 7.81
CA ALA A 142 -5.07 -18.74 6.40
C ALA A 142 -3.89 -18.09 5.64
N THR A 143 -3.64 -16.79 5.89
CA THR A 143 -2.50 -16.07 5.29
C THR A 143 -1.16 -16.68 5.71
N LYS A 144 -1.00 -17.03 6.99
CA LYS A 144 0.22 -17.69 7.49
C LYS A 144 0.41 -19.08 6.85
N ALA A 145 -0.67 -19.85 6.70
CA ALA A 145 -0.63 -21.17 6.05
C ALA A 145 -0.24 -21.05 4.58
N ALA A 146 -0.87 -20.17 3.80
CA ALA A 146 -0.56 -19.92 2.42
C ALA A 146 0.90 -19.46 2.22
N HIS A 147 1.36 -18.52 3.06
CA HIS A 147 2.75 -18.05 3.03
C HIS A 147 3.75 -19.14 3.42
N LYS A 148 3.42 -20.00 4.40
CA LYS A 148 4.26 -21.13 4.78
C LYS A 148 4.43 -22.12 3.61
N SER A 149 3.38 -22.36 2.85
CA SER A 149 3.39 -23.28 1.69
C SER A 149 4.12 -22.70 0.47
N ALA A 150 3.84 -21.44 0.11
CA ALA A 150 4.30 -20.85 -1.15
C ALA A 150 5.42 -19.80 -1.00
N GLY A 151 5.76 -19.39 0.23
CA GLY A 151 6.85 -18.43 0.49
C GLY A 151 6.69 -17.11 -0.28
N MET A 152 7.76 -16.68 -0.92
CA MET A 152 7.78 -15.45 -1.72
C MET A 152 6.87 -15.49 -2.95
N LEU A 153 6.47 -16.65 -3.44
CA LEU A 153 5.46 -16.74 -4.51
C LEU A 153 4.10 -16.20 -4.05
N PHE A 154 3.74 -16.41 -2.78
CA PHE A 154 2.50 -15.84 -2.23
C PHE A 154 2.57 -14.31 -2.15
N VAL A 155 3.74 -13.74 -1.84
CA VAL A 155 3.96 -12.29 -1.82
C VAL A 155 3.81 -11.69 -3.23
N ASP A 156 4.46 -12.33 -4.24
CA ASP A 156 4.31 -11.92 -5.64
C ASP A 156 2.85 -12.02 -6.11
N ALA A 157 2.17 -13.13 -5.74
CA ALA A 157 0.76 -13.33 -6.11
C ALA A 157 -0.13 -12.22 -5.55
N TYR A 158 0.14 -11.76 -4.31
CA TYR A 158 -0.58 -10.61 -3.75
C TYR A 158 -0.31 -9.32 -4.54
N GLY A 159 0.95 -9.04 -4.88
CA GLY A 159 1.31 -7.87 -5.70
C GLY A 159 0.66 -7.92 -7.09
N ILE A 160 0.62 -9.11 -7.73
CA ILE A 160 -0.06 -9.33 -9.01
C ILE A 160 -1.58 -9.12 -8.85
N ALA A 161 -2.20 -9.66 -7.81
CA ALA A 161 -3.62 -9.46 -7.54
C ALA A 161 -3.95 -7.97 -7.32
N ARG A 162 -3.10 -7.23 -6.61
CA ARG A 162 -3.16 -5.78 -6.45
C ARG A 162 -3.07 -5.04 -7.80
N ARG A 163 -2.11 -5.39 -8.65
CA ARG A 163 -1.97 -4.84 -10.00
C ARG A 163 -3.23 -5.08 -10.82
N ASN A 164 -3.75 -6.30 -10.79
CA ASN A 164 -4.96 -6.67 -11.51
C ASN A 164 -6.20 -5.94 -10.98
N TYR A 165 -6.27 -5.66 -9.68
CA TYR A 165 -7.32 -4.81 -9.10
C TYR A 165 -7.32 -3.41 -9.71
N TYR A 166 -6.16 -2.77 -9.87
CA TYR A 166 -6.08 -1.46 -10.49
C TYR A 166 -6.45 -1.49 -11.98
N LEU A 167 -6.06 -2.52 -12.71
CA LEU A 167 -6.47 -2.72 -14.10
C LEU A 167 -7.98 -2.89 -14.22
N ALA A 168 -8.59 -3.69 -13.33
CA ALA A 168 -10.04 -3.86 -13.29
C ALA A 168 -10.80 -2.57 -12.93
N LEU A 169 -10.23 -1.69 -12.09
CA LEU A 169 -10.78 -0.37 -11.85
C LEU A 169 -10.80 0.50 -13.12
N GLY A 170 -9.74 0.43 -13.93
CA GLY A 170 -9.66 1.12 -15.22
C GLY A 170 -10.65 0.57 -16.25
N ASP A 171 -10.89 -0.76 -16.23
CA ASP A 171 -11.93 -1.38 -17.06
C ASP A 171 -13.32 -0.86 -16.70
N ALA A 172 -13.64 -0.87 -15.39
CA ALA A 172 -14.94 -0.49 -14.89
C ALA A 172 -15.22 1.03 -14.93
N LYS A 173 -14.17 1.86 -14.80
CA LYS A 173 -14.29 3.33 -14.67
C LYS A 173 -13.28 4.05 -15.56
N PRO A 174 -13.68 4.47 -16.78
CA PRO A 174 -12.77 5.13 -17.74
C PRO A 174 -12.00 6.32 -17.16
N GLY A 175 -12.61 7.13 -16.29
CA GLY A 175 -11.96 8.26 -15.63
C GLY A 175 -10.78 7.89 -14.73
N LEU A 176 -10.67 6.62 -14.31
CA LEU A 176 -9.56 6.13 -13.48
C LEU A 176 -8.39 5.57 -14.30
N ARG A 177 -8.54 5.38 -15.61
CA ARG A 177 -7.49 4.86 -16.51
C ARG A 177 -6.21 5.68 -16.44
N LYS A 178 -6.32 6.98 -16.25
CA LYS A 178 -5.18 7.93 -16.12
C LYS A 178 -4.19 7.59 -14.99
N TYR A 179 -4.62 6.85 -13.97
CA TYR A 179 -3.76 6.39 -12.89
C TYR A 179 -3.03 5.08 -13.22
N ALA A 180 -3.61 4.26 -14.09
CA ALA A 180 -3.05 2.97 -14.50
C ALA A 180 -2.26 3.05 -15.81
N ARG A 181 -2.56 4.03 -16.70
CA ARG A 181 -1.91 4.23 -18.00
C ARG A 181 -1.52 5.70 -18.16
N THR A 182 -0.32 5.97 -18.63
CA THR A 182 0.13 7.33 -18.98
C THR A 182 -0.49 7.77 -20.30
N ARG A 183 -0.46 9.07 -20.60
CA ARG A 183 -0.89 9.60 -21.91
C ARG A 183 -0.08 9.03 -23.08
N ALA A 184 1.19 8.71 -22.86
CA ALA A 184 2.06 8.07 -23.85
C ALA A 184 1.81 6.55 -23.99
N GLY A 185 0.79 6.02 -23.31
CA GLY A 185 0.44 4.61 -23.37
C GLY A 185 1.23 3.68 -22.46
N GLY A 186 2.23 4.16 -21.73
CA GLY A 186 3.00 3.36 -20.78
C GLY A 186 2.26 3.08 -19.46
N LYS A 187 2.89 2.28 -18.58
CA LYS A 187 2.36 2.01 -17.23
C LYS A 187 2.22 3.30 -16.43
N GLY A 188 1.06 3.51 -15.85
CA GLY A 188 0.80 4.62 -14.92
C GLY A 188 1.23 4.29 -13.49
N GLY A 189 1.11 5.29 -12.61
CA GLY A 189 1.61 5.20 -11.24
C GLY A 189 1.06 4.03 -10.43
N TRP A 190 -0.20 3.65 -10.61
CA TRP A 190 -0.78 2.50 -9.93
C TRP A 190 -0.10 1.17 -10.28
N ILE A 191 0.24 0.99 -11.56
CA ILE A 191 0.87 -0.24 -12.04
C ILE A 191 2.33 -0.30 -11.61
N ILE A 192 3.07 0.82 -11.79
CA ILE A 192 4.47 0.93 -11.36
C ILE A 192 4.57 0.64 -9.86
N ARG A 193 3.74 1.31 -9.04
CA ARG A 193 3.74 1.12 -7.59
C ARG A 193 3.37 -0.30 -7.16
N ALA A 194 2.46 -0.98 -7.87
CA ALA A 194 2.17 -2.37 -7.58
C ALA A 194 3.37 -3.28 -7.90
N GLU A 195 4.06 -3.01 -9.01
CA GLU A 195 5.23 -3.81 -9.45
C GLU A 195 6.47 -3.61 -8.58
N GLU A 196 6.61 -2.51 -7.83
CA GLU A 196 7.66 -2.32 -6.83
C GLU A 196 7.70 -3.45 -5.77
N PHE A 197 6.57 -4.14 -5.55
CA PHE A 197 6.42 -5.23 -4.59
C PHE A 197 6.35 -6.61 -5.24
N ILE A 198 6.63 -6.71 -6.53
CA ILE A 198 6.62 -7.96 -7.31
C ILE A 198 8.02 -8.20 -7.85
N ARG A 199 8.53 -9.43 -7.78
CA ARG A 199 9.83 -9.74 -8.38
C ARG A 199 9.82 -9.45 -9.88
N PRO A 200 10.92 -8.88 -10.46
CA PRO A 200 10.97 -8.38 -11.84
C PRO A 200 10.49 -9.38 -12.91
N ARG A 201 10.74 -10.67 -12.70
CA ARG A 201 10.31 -11.73 -13.62
C ARG A 201 8.78 -11.85 -13.80
N PHE A 202 8.00 -11.23 -12.90
CA PHE A 202 6.53 -11.22 -12.94
C PHE A 202 5.97 -9.83 -13.29
N HIS A 203 6.83 -8.87 -13.60
CA HIS A 203 6.38 -7.59 -14.12
C HIS A 203 5.76 -7.79 -15.51
N LEU A 204 4.75 -7.03 -15.86
CA LEU A 204 4.29 -6.97 -17.23
C LEU A 204 5.37 -6.39 -18.12
N SER A 205 5.68 -7.03 -19.24
CA SER A 205 6.44 -6.37 -20.29
C SER A 205 5.65 -5.17 -20.85
N SER A 206 6.31 -4.28 -21.59
CA SER A 206 5.60 -3.19 -22.27
C SER A 206 4.53 -3.74 -23.23
N ALA A 207 4.85 -4.82 -23.96
CA ALA A 207 3.93 -5.47 -24.88
C ALA A 207 2.72 -6.07 -24.16
N ASP A 208 2.94 -6.82 -23.06
CA ASP A 208 1.85 -7.41 -22.27
C ASP A 208 0.95 -6.35 -21.65
N PHE A 209 1.54 -5.25 -21.19
CA PHE A 209 0.77 -4.13 -20.66
C PHE A 209 -0.08 -3.47 -21.75
N GLN A 210 0.50 -3.20 -22.93
CA GLN A 210 -0.23 -2.63 -24.07
C GLN A 210 -1.39 -3.53 -24.49
N ASN A 211 -1.14 -4.84 -24.63
CA ASN A 211 -2.17 -5.82 -24.96
C ASN A 211 -3.30 -5.82 -23.90
N ARG A 212 -2.93 -5.76 -22.61
CA ARG A 212 -3.91 -5.75 -21.51
C ARG A 212 -4.83 -4.52 -21.53
N VAL A 213 -4.34 -3.38 -21.97
CA VAL A 213 -5.09 -2.12 -21.97
C VAL A 213 -5.54 -1.66 -23.37
N ALA A 214 -5.38 -2.50 -24.39
CA ALA A 214 -5.67 -2.16 -25.78
C ALA A 214 -7.13 -1.65 -25.99
N GLN A 215 -8.08 -2.19 -25.23
CA GLN A 215 -9.49 -1.78 -25.30
C GLN A 215 -9.80 -0.45 -24.58
N TRP A 216 -8.82 0.20 -23.98
CA TRP A 216 -9.07 1.46 -23.26
C TRP A 216 -9.12 2.70 -24.17
N GLY A 217 -8.76 2.58 -25.43
CA GLY A 217 -8.71 3.68 -26.40
C GLY A 217 -7.39 4.42 -26.39
#